data_6ee40ac8705ce145f5d25859d7271770
#
_entry.id   6ee40ac8705ce145f5d25859d7271770
#
_cell.length_a   1.000
_cell.length_b   1.000
_cell.length_c   1.000
_cell.angle_alpha   90.00
_cell.angle_beta   90.00
_cell.angle_gamma   90.00
#
_symmetry.space_group_name_H-M   'P 1'
#
loop_
_entity.id
_entity.type
_entity.pdbx_description
1 polymer ?
#
loop_
_entity_poly.entity_id
_entity_poly.type
_entity_poly.pdbx_seq_one_letter_code
_entity_poly.pdbx_strand_id
1 'polypeptide(L)'
;EIDPICALQAAMEGYEVCSMEEACSRGDIFVTATGNKDVITVDHMREMKDRAIVCNIGHFDSEIQVESLQNMKWSEVKPQVDEVEFQDGKRLIVLAKGRLVNLGCATGHPSFVMSASFTNQVLAQIELWEKPENYDNKVYTLPRHLDEKVAKLHLDKVGATLSKLSNEQADYIGVPVQGPFKSDNYRY
;
A
#
# COMPACT_ATOMS: atom_id res chain seq x y z
N GLU A 1 10.15 3.60 -10.62
CA GLU A 1 9.22 2.51 -10.96
C GLU A 1 9.85 1.56 -11.97
N ILE A 2 9.61 0.27 -11.85
CA ILE A 2 10.15 -0.77 -12.76
C ILE A 2 9.09 -1.31 -13.73
N ASP A 3 7.81 -1.23 -13.37
CA ASP A 3 6.70 -1.68 -14.22
C ASP A 3 6.35 -0.57 -15.21
N PRO A 4 6.50 -0.81 -16.53
CA PRO A 4 6.22 0.21 -17.53
C PRO A 4 4.75 0.63 -17.59
N ILE A 5 3.82 -0.23 -17.19
CA ILE A 5 2.38 0.11 -17.13
C ILE A 5 2.13 1.06 -15.97
N CYS A 6 2.65 0.76 -14.78
CA CYS A 6 2.53 1.64 -13.61
C CYS A 6 3.25 2.98 -13.84
N ALA A 7 4.42 2.96 -14.48
CA ALA A 7 5.15 4.17 -14.85
C ALA A 7 4.33 5.07 -15.80
N LEU A 8 3.71 4.47 -16.83
CA LEU A 8 2.87 5.20 -17.77
C LEU A 8 1.61 5.77 -17.08
N GLN A 9 0.97 5.00 -16.20
CA GLN A 9 -0.18 5.48 -15.43
C GLN A 9 0.19 6.70 -14.57
N ALA A 10 1.29 6.64 -13.84
CA ALA A 10 1.76 7.75 -13.03
C ALA A 10 2.06 9.00 -13.88
N ALA A 11 2.73 8.82 -15.03
CA ALA A 11 3.02 9.91 -15.95
C ALA A 11 1.74 10.55 -16.54
N MET A 12 0.72 9.73 -16.85
CA MET A 12 -0.58 10.22 -17.34
C MET A 12 -1.38 10.98 -16.27
N GLU A 13 -1.15 10.67 -14.99
CA GLU A 13 -1.72 11.43 -13.86
C GLU A 13 -0.92 12.72 -13.55
N GLY A 14 0.13 13.01 -14.30
CA GLY A 14 0.92 14.23 -14.18
C GLY A 14 2.11 14.14 -13.22
N TYR A 15 2.47 12.95 -12.77
CA TYR A 15 3.67 12.73 -11.97
C TYR A 15 4.91 12.61 -12.82
N GLU A 16 6.03 13.11 -12.34
CA GLU A 16 7.34 12.85 -12.91
C GLU A 16 7.78 11.42 -12.55
N VAL A 17 8.11 10.63 -13.56
CA VAL A 17 8.67 9.28 -13.38
C VAL A 17 10.14 9.32 -13.71
N CYS A 18 11.00 9.07 -12.72
CA CYS A 18 12.45 9.12 -12.85
C CYS A 18 13.12 8.03 -12.01
N SER A 19 14.41 7.83 -12.19
CA SER A 19 15.19 6.91 -11.36
C SER A 19 15.47 7.51 -9.97
N MET A 20 15.92 6.67 -9.03
CA MET A 20 16.29 7.13 -7.69
C MET A 20 17.54 8.03 -7.74
N GLU A 21 18.49 7.73 -8.62
CA GLU A 21 19.69 8.53 -8.86
C GLU A 21 19.35 9.95 -9.33
N GLU A 22 18.33 10.10 -10.16
CA GLU A 22 17.87 11.42 -10.61
C GLU A 22 17.06 12.15 -9.52
N ALA A 23 16.33 11.42 -8.69
CA ALA A 23 15.47 12.00 -7.66
C ALA A 23 16.24 12.41 -6.40
N CYS A 24 17.30 11.68 -6.00
CA CYS A 24 17.93 11.83 -4.68
C CYS A 24 18.44 13.25 -4.40
N SER A 25 19.00 13.95 -5.37
CA SER A 25 19.50 15.33 -5.18
C SER A 25 18.39 16.40 -5.18
N ARG A 26 17.18 16.07 -5.64
CA ARG A 26 16.07 17.03 -5.85
C ARG A 26 14.98 16.91 -4.80
N GLY A 27 14.74 15.71 -4.30
CA GLY A 27 13.66 15.42 -3.35
C GLY A 27 13.90 16.04 -1.97
N ASP A 28 12.80 16.31 -1.26
CA ASP A 28 12.82 16.76 0.14
C ASP A 28 12.26 15.67 1.06
N ILE A 29 11.35 14.82 0.54
CA ILE A 29 10.73 13.72 1.27
C ILE A 29 10.77 12.48 0.36
N PHE A 30 11.30 11.39 0.90
CA PHE A 30 11.41 10.10 0.22
C PHE A 30 10.59 9.05 0.97
N VAL A 31 9.68 8.40 0.24
CA VAL A 31 8.80 7.37 0.80
C VAL A 31 8.94 6.10 -0.03
N THR A 32 9.45 5.03 0.57
CA THR A 32 9.49 3.72 -0.10
C THR A 32 8.21 2.94 0.13
N ALA A 33 7.72 2.27 -0.91
CA ALA A 33 6.45 1.52 -0.89
C ALA A 33 6.45 0.33 -1.86
N THR A 34 7.62 -0.26 -2.13
CA THR A 34 7.80 -1.24 -3.22
C THR A 34 7.68 -2.69 -2.77
N GLY A 35 7.85 -2.97 -1.48
CA GLY A 35 7.96 -4.34 -0.96
C GLY A 35 9.27 -5.04 -1.35
N ASN A 36 10.25 -4.30 -1.91
CA ASN A 36 11.56 -4.82 -2.32
C ASN A 36 12.62 -4.51 -1.24
N LYS A 37 13.88 -4.58 -1.57
CA LYS A 37 14.98 -4.22 -0.67
C LYS A 37 15.92 -3.23 -1.35
N ASP A 38 16.69 -2.49 -0.54
CA ASP A 38 17.74 -1.57 -0.99
C ASP A 38 17.28 -0.56 -2.05
N VAL A 39 16.02 -0.12 -1.96
CA VAL A 39 15.46 0.89 -2.87
C VAL A 39 16.11 2.24 -2.65
N ILE A 40 16.36 2.59 -1.39
CA ILE A 40 17.18 3.73 -1.00
C ILE A 40 18.49 3.21 -0.37
N THR A 41 19.57 3.38 -1.11
CA THR A 41 20.91 3.01 -0.67
C THR A 41 21.59 4.11 0.14
N VAL A 42 22.70 3.78 0.80
CA VAL A 42 23.51 4.78 1.50
C VAL A 42 24.10 5.82 0.52
N ASP A 43 24.39 5.43 -0.72
CA ASP A 43 24.90 6.35 -1.73
C ASP A 43 23.82 7.34 -2.17
N HIS A 44 22.57 6.90 -2.38
CA HIS A 44 21.44 7.81 -2.60
C HIS A 44 21.29 8.79 -1.43
N MET A 45 21.39 8.31 -0.19
CA MET A 45 21.28 9.15 1.00
C MET A 45 22.40 10.20 1.11
N ARG A 46 23.60 9.88 0.60
CA ARG A 46 24.70 10.85 0.51
C ARG A 46 24.43 11.99 -0.47
N GLU A 47 23.68 11.73 -1.53
CA GLU A 47 23.33 12.74 -2.53
C GLU A 47 22.08 13.57 -2.17
N MET A 48 21.31 13.14 -1.15
CA MET A 48 20.12 13.86 -0.70
C MET A 48 20.47 15.23 -0.10
N LYS A 49 19.49 16.11 -0.09
CA LYS A 49 19.60 17.43 0.57
C LYS A 49 19.81 17.28 2.08
N ASP A 50 20.46 18.28 2.69
CA ASP A 50 20.49 18.36 4.15
C ASP A 50 19.07 18.39 4.71
N ARG A 51 18.81 17.56 5.74
CA ARG A 51 17.50 17.37 6.37
C ARG A 51 16.39 16.83 5.46
N ALA A 52 16.73 16.18 4.36
CA ALA A 52 15.74 15.39 3.63
C ALA A 52 15.15 14.32 4.55
N ILE A 53 13.86 14.08 4.40
CA ILE A 53 13.11 13.10 5.21
C ILE A 53 13.06 11.78 4.46
N VAL A 54 13.42 10.70 5.14
CA VAL A 54 13.39 9.35 4.56
C VAL A 54 12.49 8.46 5.42
N CYS A 55 11.53 7.79 4.79
CA CYS A 55 10.62 6.89 5.49
C CYS A 55 10.14 5.75 4.59
N ASN A 56 9.67 4.70 5.22
CA ASN A 56 9.16 3.50 4.57
C ASN A 56 7.70 3.24 4.94
N ILE A 57 6.89 2.89 3.95
CA ILE A 57 5.52 2.40 4.11
C ILE A 57 5.37 0.97 3.55
N GLY A 58 6.44 0.40 2.99
CA GLY A 58 6.49 -0.99 2.55
C GLY A 58 6.47 -1.96 3.74
N HIS A 59 6.32 -3.25 3.46
CA HIS A 59 6.06 -4.26 4.49
C HIS A 59 7.22 -4.46 5.46
N PHE A 60 8.46 -4.44 4.98
CA PHE A 60 9.67 -4.65 5.76
C PHE A 60 10.56 -3.41 5.78
N ASP A 61 11.44 -3.32 6.76
CA ASP A 61 12.42 -2.25 6.93
C ASP A 61 13.65 -2.35 5.99
N SER A 62 13.67 -3.34 5.11
CA SER A 62 14.76 -3.60 4.17
C SER A 62 14.80 -2.68 2.95
N GLU A 63 13.76 -1.88 2.71
CA GLU A 63 13.71 -0.99 1.55
C GLU A 63 14.72 0.16 1.62
N ILE A 64 15.10 0.58 2.83
CA ILE A 64 16.07 1.63 3.09
C ILE A 64 17.27 1.00 3.79
N GLN A 65 18.48 1.25 3.31
CA GLN A 65 19.71 0.73 3.91
C GLN A 65 20.06 1.41 5.25
N VAL A 66 19.14 1.35 6.22
CA VAL A 66 19.33 1.95 7.54
C VAL A 66 20.47 1.30 8.31
N GLU A 67 20.71 -0.01 8.11
CA GLU A 67 21.83 -0.71 8.73
C GLU A 67 23.19 -0.10 8.38
N SER A 68 23.33 0.43 7.16
CA SER A 68 24.56 1.10 6.72
C SER A 68 24.83 2.41 7.45
N LEU A 69 23.84 2.94 8.17
CA LEU A 69 23.94 4.17 8.96
C LEU A 69 24.29 3.93 10.44
N GLN A 70 24.42 2.66 10.89
CA GLN A 70 24.60 2.32 12.31
C GLN A 70 25.82 2.97 12.96
N ASN A 71 26.90 3.17 12.20
CA ASN A 71 28.14 3.78 12.69
C ASN A 71 28.14 5.32 12.60
N MET A 72 27.05 5.93 12.15
CA MET A 72 26.87 7.38 12.10
C MET A 72 26.32 7.89 13.43
N LYS A 73 26.35 9.20 13.63
CA LYS A 73 25.79 9.82 14.83
C LYS A 73 24.30 9.99 14.69
N TRP A 74 23.55 9.29 15.55
CA TRP A 74 22.11 9.35 15.66
C TRP A 74 21.68 10.26 16.79
N SER A 75 20.69 11.10 16.56
CA SER A 75 20.10 11.99 17.56
C SER A 75 18.58 11.90 17.47
N GLU A 76 17.93 11.39 18.52
CA GLU A 76 16.46 11.36 18.57
C GLU A 76 15.94 12.80 18.76
N VAL A 77 15.18 13.30 17.78
CA VAL A 77 14.53 14.63 17.83
C VAL A 77 13.22 14.56 18.61
N LYS A 78 12.47 13.50 18.39
CA LYS A 78 11.27 13.10 19.13
C LYS A 78 11.01 11.61 18.90
N PRO A 79 10.12 10.96 19.66
CA PRO A 79 9.87 9.54 19.49
C PRO A 79 9.62 9.14 18.02
N GLN A 80 10.38 8.17 17.52
CA GLN A 80 10.35 7.67 16.15
C GLN A 80 10.82 8.65 15.06
N VAL A 81 11.48 9.74 15.43
CA VAL A 81 12.07 10.71 14.50
C VAL A 81 13.52 10.92 14.89
N ASP A 82 14.42 10.39 14.10
CA ASP A 82 15.85 10.46 14.32
C ASP A 82 16.54 11.33 13.26
N GLU A 83 17.49 12.14 13.68
CA GLU A 83 18.43 12.83 12.82
C GLU A 83 19.73 12.01 12.74
N VAL A 84 20.21 11.75 11.53
CA VAL A 84 21.45 10.99 11.27
C VAL A 84 22.47 11.92 10.64
N GLU A 85 23.60 12.15 11.30
CA GLU A 85 24.65 13.05 10.85
C GLU A 85 25.74 12.27 10.08
N PHE A 86 26.00 12.68 8.84
CA PHE A 86 27.04 12.16 7.98
C PHE A 86 28.40 12.82 8.30
N GLN A 87 29.49 12.25 7.79
CA GLN A 87 30.86 12.72 8.07
C GLN A 87 31.13 14.15 7.57
N ASP A 88 30.44 14.58 6.52
CA ASP A 88 30.52 15.93 5.96
C ASP A 88 29.66 16.97 6.72
N GLY A 89 28.98 16.54 7.78
CA GLY A 89 28.08 17.37 8.59
C GLY A 89 26.65 17.46 8.07
N LYS A 90 26.34 16.89 6.91
CA LYS A 90 24.99 16.77 6.40
C LYS A 90 24.16 15.85 7.32
N ARG A 91 22.88 16.13 7.44
CA ARG A 91 21.95 15.38 8.28
C ARG A 91 20.74 14.94 7.47
N LEU A 92 20.26 13.73 7.75
CA LEU A 92 18.97 13.25 7.23
C LEU A 92 18.03 12.99 8.40
N ILE A 93 16.74 13.12 8.15
CA ILE A 93 15.68 12.77 9.10
C ILE A 93 15.14 11.41 8.71
N VAL A 94 15.34 10.41 9.57
CA VAL A 94 14.86 9.04 9.36
C VAL A 94 13.66 8.79 10.27
N LEU A 95 12.52 8.46 9.67
CA LEU A 95 11.30 8.18 10.42
C LEU A 95 11.20 6.70 10.75
N ALA A 96 10.77 6.39 11.98
CA ALA A 96 10.56 5.04 12.50
C ALA A 96 11.75 4.09 12.29
N LYS A 97 12.97 4.63 12.12
CA LYS A 97 14.20 3.86 11.80
C LYS A 97 14.05 2.95 10.58
N GLY A 98 13.35 3.43 9.54
CA GLY A 98 13.08 2.67 8.31
C GLY A 98 11.95 1.64 8.41
N ARG A 99 11.34 1.46 9.58
CA ARG A 99 10.16 0.61 9.75
C ARG A 99 8.90 1.31 9.23
N LEU A 100 7.76 0.63 9.25
CA LEU A 100 6.47 1.14 8.79
C LEU A 100 6.13 2.48 9.46
N VAL A 101 6.23 3.57 8.70
CA VAL A 101 6.02 4.94 9.20
C VAL A 101 4.60 5.20 9.67
N ASN A 102 3.60 4.59 9.04
CA ASN A 102 2.19 4.73 9.42
C ASN A 102 1.87 4.11 10.80
N LEU A 103 2.68 3.17 11.26
CA LEU A 103 2.56 2.57 12.60
C LEU A 103 3.48 3.27 13.61
N GLY A 104 4.70 3.63 13.19
CA GLY A 104 5.68 4.26 14.08
C GLY A 104 5.40 5.74 14.34
N CYS A 105 5.00 6.50 13.33
CA CYS A 105 4.81 7.95 13.40
C CYS A 105 3.34 8.40 13.26
N ALA A 106 2.40 7.47 13.07
CA ALA A 106 0.97 7.75 12.92
C ALA A 106 0.13 6.67 13.61
N THR A 107 -1.17 6.66 13.36
CA THR A 107 -2.13 5.78 14.03
C THR A 107 -2.54 4.54 13.19
N GLY A 108 -1.87 4.31 12.06
CA GLY A 108 -2.21 3.24 11.12
C GLY A 108 -3.44 3.57 10.27
N HIS A 109 -4.05 2.54 9.68
CA HIS A 109 -5.26 2.69 8.89
C HIS A 109 -6.50 2.95 9.76
N PRO A 110 -7.47 3.75 9.28
CA PRO A 110 -8.74 3.92 9.97
C PRO A 110 -9.47 2.59 10.16
N SER A 111 -10.12 2.43 11.31
CA SER A 111 -10.85 1.20 11.65
C SER A 111 -11.91 0.82 10.62
N PHE A 112 -12.56 1.79 9.99
CA PHE A 112 -13.53 1.54 8.93
C PHE A 112 -12.92 0.86 7.70
N VAL A 113 -11.73 1.29 7.28
CA VAL A 113 -11.01 0.68 6.15
C VAL A 113 -10.60 -0.75 6.51
N MET A 114 -10.06 -0.95 7.71
CA MET A 114 -9.67 -2.28 8.20
C MET A 114 -10.85 -3.21 8.42
N SER A 115 -12.05 -2.67 8.74
CA SER A 115 -13.27 -3.45 8.83
C SER A 115 -13.60 -4.18 7.52
N ALA A 116 -13.40 -3.55 6.37
CA ALA A 116 -13.61 -4.22 5.07
C ALA A 116 -12.65 -5.41 4.91
N SER A 117 -11.36 -5.24 5.23
CA SER A 117 -10.38 -6.32 5.18
C SER A 117 -10.68 -7.46 6.15
N PHE A 118 -11.01 -7.16 7.40
CA PHE A 118 -11.33 -8.18 8.40
C PHE A 118 -12.63 -8.93 8.08
N THR A 119 -13.65 -8.24 7.57
CA THR A 119 -14.88 -8.88 7.13
C THR A 119 -14.59 -9.86 5.99
N ASN A 120 -13.73 -9.49 5.04
CA ASN A 120 -13.33 -10.38 3.96
C ASN A 120 -12.60 -11.62 4.49
N GLN A 121 -11.68 -11.46 5.43
CA GLN A 121 -10.98 -12.58 6.08
C GLN A 121 -11.95 -13.52 6.79
N VAL A 122 -12.93 -12.99 7.53
CA VAL A 122 -13.94 -13.80 8.23
C VAL A 122 -14.82 -14.56 7.23
N LEU A 123 -15.30 -13.89 6.17
CA LEU A 123 -16.10 -14.54 5.14
C LEU A 123 -15.33 -15.63 4.39
N ALA A 124 -14.03 -15.42 4.16
CA ALA A 124 -13.16 -16.45 3.57
C ALA A 124 -13.07 -17.71 4.46
N GLN A 125 -12.91 -17.53 5.77
CA GLN A 125 -12.86 -18.66 6.70
C GLN A 125 -14.19 -19.39 6.78
N ILE A 126 -15.30 -18.67 6.78
CA ILE A 126 -16.65 -19.28 6.75
C ILE A 126 -16.84 -20.08 5.46
N GLU A 127 -16.50 -19.53 4.31
CA GLU A 127 -16.61 -20.21 3.00
C GLU A 127 -15.81 -21.52 2.97
N LEU A 128 -14.56 -21.48 3.45
CA LEU A 128 -13.71 -22.67 3.52
C LEU A 128 -14.23 -23.71 4.51
N TRP A 129 -14.83 -23.27 5.60
CA TRP A 129 -15.40 -24.15 6.61
C TRP A 129 -16.70 -24.81 6.17
N GLU A 130 -17.58 -24.05 5.51
CA GLU A 130 -18.89 -24.53 5.08
C GLU A 130 -18.84 -25.39 3.80
N LYS A 131 -17.82 -25.19 2.96
CA LYS A 131 -17.70 -25.85 1.65
C LYS A 131 -16.31 -26.43 1.40
N PRO A 132 -15.78 -27.23 2.33
CA PRO A 132 -14.41 -27.76 2.23
C PRO A 132 -14.19 -28.61 0.96
N GLU A 133 -15.23 -29.24 0.45
CA GLU A 133 -15.19 -30.07 -0.76
C GLU A 133 -14.89 -29.29 -2.04
N ASN A 134 -15.07 -27.96 -2.04
CA ASN A 134 -14.81 -27.11 -3.19
C ASN A 134 -13.34 -26.60 -3.23
N TYR A 135 -12.55 -26.90 -2.22
CA TYR A 135 -11.21 -26.32 -2.04
C TYR A 135 -10.16 -27.40 -1.76
N ASP A 136 -9.23 -27.55 -2.68
CA ASP A 136 -8.03 -28.35 -2.48
C ASP A 136 -6.98 -27.56 -1.66
N ASN A 137 -5.89 -28.23 -1.25
CA ASN A 137 -4.78 -27.58 -0.57
C ASN A 137 -3.92 -26.74 -1.55
N LYS A 138 -4.46 -25.60 -1.99
CA LYS A 138 -3.81 -24.63 -2.89
C LYS A 138 -4.34 -23.21 -2.66
N VAL A 139 -3.74 -22.24 -3.30
CA VAL A 139 -4.18 -20.84 -3.23
C VAL A 139 -5.37 -20.61 -4.16
N TYR A 140 -6.41 -19.97 -3.65
CA TYR A 140 -7.59 -19.56 -4.39
C TYR A 140 -7.82 -18.05 -4.30
N THR A 141 -8.40 -17.49 -5.35
CA THR A 141 -9.01 -16.16 -5.29
C THR A 141 -10.42 -16.32 -4.72
N LEU A 142 -10.81 -15.46 -3.79
CA LEU A 142 -12.15 -15.51 -3.21
C LEU A 142 -13.23 -15.31 -4.26
N PRO A 143 -14.35 -16.03 -4.15
CA PRO A 143 -15.52 -15.82 -4.99
C PRO A 143 -16.02 -14.39 -4.91
N ARG A 144 -16.27 -13.76 -6.06
CA ARG A 144 -16.66 -12.35 -6.17
C ARG A 144 -17.88 -11.96 -5.34
N HIS A 145 -18.84 -12.87 -5.17
CA HIS A 145 -20.02 -12.58 -4.36
C HIS A 145 -19.69 -12.30 -2.89
N LEU A 146 -18.54 -12.78 -2.38
CA LEU A 146 -18.06 -12.45 -1.04
C LEU A 146 -17.54 -11.02 -1.00
N ASP A 147 -16.78 -10.58 -2.00
CA ASP A 147 -16.31 -9.19 -2.10
C ASP A 147 -17.50 -8.21 -2.19
N GLU A 148 -18.50 -8.54 -3.01
CA GLU A 148 -19.73 -7.75 -3.11
C GLU A 148 -20.50 -7.73 -1.78
N LYS A 149 -20.52 -8.82 -1.02
CA LYS A 149 -21.13 -8.88 0.31
C LYS A 149 -20.39 -7.97 1.29
N VAL A 150 -19.05 -7.98 1.30
CA VAL A 150 -18.25 -7.06 2.12
C VAL A 150 -18.59 -5.62 1.80
N ALA A 151 -18.59 -5.25 0.50
CA ALA A 151 -18.92 -3.89 0.08
C ALA A 151 -20.33 -3.49 0.54
N LYS A 152 -21.35 -4.33 0.30
CA LYS A 152 -22.73 -4.07 0.72
C LYS A 152 -22.88 -3.81 2.23
N LEU A 153 -22.16 -4.57 3.07
CA LEU A 153 -22.18 -4.40 4.53
C LEU A 153 -21.62 -3.04 4.99
N HIS A 154 -20.79 -2.39 4.18
CA HIS A 154 -20.14 -1.13 4.52
C HIS A 154 -20.82 0.11 3.94
N LEU A 155 -21.68 -0.03 2.90
CA LEU A 155 -22.28 1.09 2.18
C LEU A 155 -23.13 2.01 3.06
N ASP A 156 -23.91 1.45 3.97
CA ASP A 156 -24.77 2.24 4.87
C ASP A 156 -23.96 3.20 5.75
N LYS A 157 -22.74 2.80 6.15
CA LYS A 157 -21.88 3.63 7.00
C LYS A 157 -21.32 4.86 6.28
N VAL A 158 -21.26 4.82 4.96
CA VAL A 158 -20.83 5.95 4.12
C VAL A 158 -22.00 6.65 3.45
N GLY A 159 -23.25 6.31 3.83
CA GLY A 159 -24.47 6.93 3.29
C GLY A 159 -24.73 6.63 1.82
N ALA A 160 -24.21 5.53 1.30
CA ALA A 160 -24.36 5.16 -0.11
C ALA A 160 -25.59 4.26 -0.31
N THR A 161 -26.37 4.56 -1.35
CA THR A 161 -27.54 3.77 -1.75
C THR A 161 -27.35 3.23 -3.16
N LEU A 162 -27.57 1.93 -3.33
CA LEU A 162 -27.44 1.26 -4.63
C LEU A 162 -28.77 1.31 -5.41
N SER A 163 -28.67 1.55 -6.71
CA SER A 163 -29.76 1.28 -7.64
C SER A 163 -30.01 -0.23 -7.78
N LYS A 164 -31.22 -0.59 -8.11
CA LYS A 164 -31.59 -1.99 -8.42
C LYS A 164 -31.77 -2.13 -9.92
N LEU A 165 -31.19 -3.17 -10.51
CA LEU A 165 -31.43 -3.50 -11.91
C LEU A 165 -32.87 -4.02 -12.10
N SER A 166 -33.52 -3.60 -13.19
CA SER A 166 -34.68 -4.33 -13.71
C SER A 166 -34.24 -5.60 -14.42
N ASN A 167 -35.16 -6.52 -14.65
CA ASN A 167 -34.88 -7.71 -15.44
C ASN A 167 -34.37 -7.37 -16.85
N GLU A 168 -35.00 -6.39 -17.51
CA GLU A 168 -34.62 -5.91 -18.84
C GLU A 168 -33.20 -5.34 -18.86
N GLN A 169 -32.82 -4.57 -17.82
CA GLN A 169 -31.46 -4.04 -17.69
C GLN A 169 -30.42 -5.17 -17.45
N ALA A 170 -30.76 -6.11 -16.58
CA ALA A 170 -29.90 -7.26 -16.29
C ALA A 170 -29.67 -8.11 -17.54
N ASP A 171 -30.73 -8.42 -18.28
CA ASP A 171 -30.67 -9.19 -19.55
C ASP A 171 -29.86 -8.44 -20.61
N TYR A 172 -30.01 -7.11 -20.71
CA TYR A 172 -29.29 -6.29 -21.69
C TYR A 172 -27.77 -6.31 -21.49
N ILE A 173 -27.34 -6.28 -20.24
CA ILE A 173 -25.89 -6.30 -19.91
C ILE A 173 -25.36 -7.69 -19.59
N GLY A 174 -26.20 -8.71 -19.61
CA GLY A 174 -25.83 -10.11 -19.42
C GLY A 174 -25.35 -10.46 -18.01
N VAL A 175 -25.96 -9.86 -16.96
CA VAL A 175 -25.64 -10.15 -15.55
C VAL A 175 -26.89 -10.51 -14.76
N PRO A 176 -26.78 -11.28 -13.66
CA PRO A 176 -27.91 -11.53 -12.76
C PRO A 176 -28.37 -10.22 -12.07
N VAL A 177 -29.69 -10.07 -11.83
CA VAL A 177 -30.26 -8.92 -11.12
C VAL A 177 -29.63 -8.68 -9.74
N GLN A 178 -29.20 -9.75 -9.08
CA GLN A 178 -28.59 -9.70 -7.73
C GLN A 178 -27.07 -9.70 -7.74
N GLY A 179 -26.44 -9.75 -8.91
CA GLY A 179 -25.01 -9.91 -9.10
C GLY A 179 -24.55 -11.38 -9.14
N PRO A 180 -23.28 -11.64 -9.32
CA PRO A 180 -22.20 -10.63 -9.44
C PRO A 180 -22.34 -9.77 -10.71
N PHE A 181 -22.01 -8.47 -10.57
CA PHE A 181 -22.22 -7.48 -11.62
C PHE A 181 -21.05 -7.35 -12.61
N LYS A 182 -19.94 -8.01 -12.34
CA LYS A 182 -18.72 -8.04 -13.17
C LYS A 182 -18.26 -9.46 -13.38
N SER A 183 -17.62 -9.73 -14.50
CA SER A 183 -16.99 -11.03 -14.79
C SER A 183 -15.83 -11.31 -13.82
N ASP A 184 -15.45 -12.58 -13.66
CA ASP A 184 -14.35 -13.00 -12.77
C ASP A 184 -13.00 -12.40 -13.16
N ASN A 185 -12.81 -12.06 -14.44
CA ASN A 185 -11.59 -11.46 -14.96
C ASN A 185 -11.53 -9.94 -14.80
N TYR A 186 -12.60 -9.28 -14.34
CA TYR A 186 -12.63 -7.83 -14.16
C TYR A 186 -11.74 -7.42 -12.96
N ARG A 187 -10.93 -6.40 -13.17
CA ARG A 187 -10.12 -5.72 -12.12
C ARG A 187 -10.68 -4.32 -11.89
N TYR A 188 -10.79 -3.95 -10.62
CA TYR A 188 -11.18 -2.60 -10.20
C TYR A 188 -9.98 -1.66 -10.21
#